data_d4b11a7461779a221f5590f6b8ea4173
#
_entry.id   d4b11a7461779a221f5590f6b8ea4173
#
_cell.length_a   1.000
_cell.length_b   1.000
_cell.length_c   1.000
_cell.angle_alpha   90.00
_cell.angle_beta   90.00
_cell.angle_gamma   90.00
#
_symmetry.space_group_name_H-M   'P 1'
#
loop_
_entity.id
_entity.type
_entity.pdbx_description
1 polymer ?
#
loop_
_entity_poly.entity_id
_entity_poly.type
_entity_poly.pdbx_seq_one_letter_code
_entity_poly.pdbx_strand_id
1 'polypeptide(L)'
;MIDLTSNPFFLSPEAIQWVEDTKANMSLDEKLGQYFVPIGYASDPSQLEHELLRFHIGGVMYRCGPAKEMQQINKYLQTHSKIPLLIGANLESGGIGIAQDGTAFGRQMQVAATLHPEEYAYYLGKVSCSEGHAVGCNWAFAPVVDIDRNYHNPITNVRTFGNDPALIKRCALAYKRAADEEKVAIAAKHFPGDGCDEVDQHLLVSVNELSLSEWNSSYGMIYQALIDAGSLSIMVGHIAQPAYQELFDGGPVNELIPATLSASLLQKLLRGKLGFNGLITTDST
;
A
#
# COMPACT_ATOMS: atom_id res chain seq x y z
N MET A 1 -4.76 1.32 20.06
CA MET A 1 -3.69 0.29 20.16
C MET A 1 -3.98 -0.75 19.10
N ILE A 2 -2.98 -1.31 18.43
CA ILE A 2 -3.15 -2.38 17.45
C ILE A 2 -3.50 -3.66 18.20
N ASP A 3 -4.53 -4.37 17.73
CA ASP A 3 -4.95 -5.66 18.28
C ASP A 3 -4.40 -6.79 17.40
N LEU A 4 -3.41 -7.50 17.90
CA LEU A 4 -2.74 -8.59 17.19
C LEU A 4 -3.59 -9.89 17.13
N THR A 5 -4.66 -9.97 17.93
CA THR A 5 -5.57 -11.13 17.94
C THR A 5 -6.71 -11.02 16.93
N SER A 6 -6.92 -9.81 16.39
CA SER A 6 -8.03 -9.48 15.48
C SER A 6 -7.59 -9.36 14.03
N ASN A 7 -8.57 -9.19 13.13
CA ASN A 7 -8.36 -8.86 11.72
C ASN A 7 -7.42 -7.64 11.57
N PRO A 8 -6.38 -7.69 10.74
CA PRO A 8 -6.02 -8.74 9.79
C PRO A 8 -5.00 -9.77 10.33
N PHE A 9 -4.55 -9.67 11.56
CA PHE A 9 -3.38 -10.40 12.07
C PHE A 9 -3.70 -11.81 12.54
N PHE A 10 -4.70 -12.00 13.41
CA PHE A 10 -5.08 -13.28 14.00
C PHE A 10 -3.89 -14.11 14.51
N LEU A 11 -2.93 -13.45 15.18
CA LEU A 11 -1.71 -14.11 15.65
C LEU A 11 -1.98 -15.08 16.80
N SER A 12 -1.21 -16.17 16.82
CA SER A 12 -1.19 -17.07 17.97
C SER A 12 -0.53 -16.42 19.19
N PRO A 13 -0.78 -16.93 20.41
CA PRO A 13 -0.12 -16.41 21.60
C PRO A 13 1.41 -16.41 21.50
N GLU A 14 2.00 -17.43 20.87
CA GLU A 14 3.45 -17.57 20.68
C GLU A 14 3.97 -16.48 19.72
N ALA A 15 3.22 -16.17 18.65
CA ALA A 15 3.59 -15.12 17.70
C ALA A 15 3.48 -13.73 18.36
N ILE A 16 2.46 -13.51 19.20
CA ILE A 16 2.31 -12.27 19.98
C ILE A 16 3.48 -12.12 20.96
N GLN A 17 3.84 -13.18 21.66
CA GLN A 17 4.97 -13.18 22.60
C GLN A 17 6.27 -12.83 21.85
N TRP A 18 6.51 -13.41 20.68
CA TRP A 18 7.67 -13.07 19.85
C TRP A 18 7.70 -11.57 19.48
N VAL A 19 6.56 -10.98 19.10
CA VAL A 19 6.46 -9.54 18.79
C VAL A 19 6.83 -8.69 20.02
N GLU A 20 6.25 -9.00 21.18
CA GLU A 20 6.48 -8.21 22.39
C GLU A 20 7.94 -8.36 22.89
N ASP A 21 8.51 -9.57 22.88
CA ASP A 21 9.89 -9.82 23.26
C ASP A 21 10.87 -9.13 22.31
N THR A 22 10.61 -9.19 20.99
CA THR A 22 11.42 -8.52 19.99
C THR A 22 11.41 -7.01 20.24
N LYS A 23 10.24 -6.41 20.39
CA LYS A 23 10.06 -4.98 20.66
C LYS A 23 10.69 -4.54 21.98
N ALA A 24 10.59 -5.37 23.03
CA ALA A 24 11.20 -5.08 24.34
C ALA A 24 12.74 -5.07 24.27
N ASN A 25 13.32 -5.94 23.45
CA ASN A 25 14.78 -6.08 23.31
C ASN A 25 15.41 -5.13 22.27
N MET A 26 14.62 -4.37 21.53
CA MET A 26 15.12 -3.37 20.57
C MET A 26 15.60 -2.11 21.29
N SER A 27 16.74 -1.56 20.84
CA SER A 27 17.19 -0.21 21.17
C SER A 27 16.25 0.85 20.57
N LEU A 28 16.41 2.11 20.96
CA LEU A 28 15.66 3.21 20.37
C LEU A 28 15.97 3.36 18.88
N ASP A 29 17.24 3.26 18.48
CA ASP A 29 17.66 3.37 17.07
C ASP A 29 17.06 2.24 16.22
N GLU A 30 17.07 1.01 16.72
CA GLU A 30 16.42 -0.12 16.05
C GLU A 30 14.91 0.11 15.89
N LYS A 31 14.23 0.64 16.92
CA LYS A 31 12.79 0.97 16.83
C LYS A 31 12.52 2.07 15.82
N LEU A 32 13.34 3.12 15.80
CA LEU A 32 13.22 4.22 14.85
C LEU A 32 13.44 3.73 13.42
N GLY A 33 14.46 2.90 13.19
CA GLY A 33 14.75 2.30 11.89
C GLY A 33 13.56 1.56 11.29
N GLN A 34 12.77 0.87 12.11
CA GLN A 34 11.60 0.11 11.64
C GLN A 34 10.49 0.98 11.00
N TYR A 35 10.48 2.29 11.21
CA TYR A 35 9.54 3.19 10.56
C TYR A 35 9.92 3.54 9.12
N PHE A 36 11.14 3.22 8.68
CA PHE A 36 11.63 3.62 7.37
C PHE A 36 11.61 2.47 6.37
N VAL A 37 11.09 2.77 5.18
CA VAL A 37 11.07 1.90 4.01
C VAL A 37 11.64 2.69 2.84
N PRO A 38 12.97 2.86 2.77
CA PRO A 38 13.62 3.65 1.73
C PRO A 38 13.54 2.96 0.36
N ILE A 39 13.75 3.77 -0.69
CA ILE A 39 13.99 3.24 -2.04
C ILE A 39 15.45 2.80 -2.12
N GLY A 40 15.66 1.51 -2.38
CA GLY A 40 16.98 0.94 -2.56
C GLY A 40 17.47 1.09 -4.00
N TYR A 41 18.73 1.47 -4.16
CA TYR A 41 19.41 1.57 -5.44
C TYR A 41 20.69 0.72 -5.52
N ALA A 42 21.26 0.37 -4.37
CA ALA A 42 22.48 -0.41 -4.28
C ALA A 42 22.23 -1.88 -4.60
N SER A 43 23.20 -2.54 -5.23
CA SER A 43 23.20 -3.98 -5.49
C SER A 43 24.43 -4.69 -4.90
N ASP A 44 25.47 -3.94 -4.57
CA ASP A 44 26.69 -4.45 -3.94
C ASP A 44 26.49 -4.66 -2.43
N PRO A 45 26.90 -5.82 -1.85
CA PRO A 45 26.72 -6.12 -0.44
C PRO A 45 27.27 -5.06 0.53
N SER A 46 28.40 -4.44 0.23
CA SER A 46 28.98 -3.42 1.10
C SER A 46 28.17 -2.12 1.11
N GLN A 47 27.58 -1.77 -0.04
CA GLN A 47 26.66 -0.64 -0.15
C GLN A 47 25.33 -0.94 0.55
N LEU A 48 24.78 -2.15 0.38
CA LEU A 48 23.54 -2.57 1.08
C LEU A 48 23.70 -2.49 2.60
N GLU A 49 24.84 -2.92 3.12
CA GLU A 49 25.17 -2.80 4.55
C GLU A 49 25.25 -1.33 4.97
N HIS A 50 26.01 -0.54 4.23
CA HIS A 50 26.27 0.86 4.56
C HIS A 50 25.04 1.78 4.38
N GLU A 51 24.23 1.57 3.34
CA GLU A 51 23.11 2.47 3.00
C GLU A 51 21.78 2.07 3.66
N LEU A 52 21.58 0.78 3.95
CA LEU A 52 20.31 0.26 4.41
C LEU A 52 20.39 -0.43 5.76
N LEU A 53 21.14 -1.54 5.86
CA LEU A 53 21.06 -2.45 7.01
C LEU A 53 21.55 -1.81 8.32
N ARG A 54 22.57 -0.96 8.27
CA ARG A 54 23.09 -0.25 9.46
C ARG A 54 22.05 0.64 10.15
N PHE A 55 20.98 1.03 9.43
CA PHE A 55 19.90 1.87 9.96
C PHE A 55 18.73 1.06 10.55
N HIS A 56 18.83 -0.26 10.55
CA HIS A 56 17.80 -1.16 11.08
C HIS A 56 16.41 -0.92 10.46
N ILE A 57 16.37 -0.67 9.13
CA ILE A 57 15.14 -0.34 8.40
C ILE A 57 14.06 -1.41 8.55
N GLY A 58 12.79 -1.01 8.52
CA GLY A 58 11.64 -1.93 8.59
C GLY A 58 11.32 -2.60 7.26
N GLY A 59 11.77 -2.02 6.17
CA GLY A 59 11.55 -2.55 4.83
C GLY A 59 12.37 -1.80 3.79
N VAL A 60 12.22 -2.21 2.55
CA VAL A 60 12.83 -1.54 1.39
C VAL A 60 11.93 -1.69 0.18
N MET A 61 11.88 -0.66 -0.65
CA MET A 61 11.25 -0.73 -1.97
C MET A 61 12.36 -0.64 -3.01
N TYR A 62 12.44 -1.63 -3.92
CA TYR A 62 13.32 -1.54 -5.08
C TYR A 62 12.55 -1.14 -6.33
N ARG A 63 13.17 -0.29 -7.14
CA ARG A 63 12.77 -0.13 -8.53
C ARG A 63 13.14 -1.40 -9.30
N CYS A 64 12.39 -1.69 -10.38
CA CYS A 64 12.58 -2.91 -11.14
C CYS A 64 14.02 -3.04 -11.70
N GLY A 65 14.56 -4.24 -11.59
CA GLY A 65 15.86 -4.67 -12.15
C GLY A 65 15.74 -6.08 -12.72
N PRO A 66 16.81 -6.69 -13.23
CA PRO A 66 16.81 -8.08 -13.68
C PRO A 66 16.38 -9.01 -12.53
N ALA A 67 15.46 -9.94 -12.79
CA ALA A 67 14.86 -10.81 -11.76
C ALA A 67 15.92 -11.52 -10.91
N LYS A 68 16.99 -12.05 -11.53
CA LYS A 68 18.07 -12.72 -10.82
C LYS A 68 18.80 -11.80 -9.86
N GLU A 69 19.04 -10.56 -10.25
CA GLU A 69 19.68 -9.55 -9.41
C GLU A 69 18.77 -9.18 -8.24
N MET A 70 17.49 -8.90 -8.51
CA MET A 70 16.50 -8.61 -7.47
C MET A 70 16.40 -9.74 -6.44
N GLN A 71 16.38 -10.99 -6.89
CA GLN A 71 16.38 -12.15 -6.00
C GLN A 71 17.63 -12.21 -5.11
N GLN A 72 18.81 -11.93 -5.66
CA GLN A 72 20.06 -11.94 -4.91
C GLN A 72 20.10 -10.82 -3.86
N ILE A 73 19.69 -9.60 -4.23
CA ILE A 73 19.62 -8.44 -3.33
C ILE A 73 18.64 -8.73 -2.19
N ASN A 74 17.42 -9.13 -2.50
CA ASN A 74 16.38 -9.38 -1.51
C ASN A 74 16.77 -10.53 -0.56
N LYS A 75 17.39 -11.57 -1.09
CA LYS A 75 17.93 -12.66 -0.26
C LYS A 75 19.04 -12.17 0.67
N TYR A 76 19.97 -11.35 0.17
CA TYR A 76 21.03 -10.76 0.99
C TYR A 76 20.44 -9.93 2.13
N LEU A 77 19.54 -9.01 1.82
CA LEU A 77 18.88 -8.15 2.80
C LEU A 77 18.15 -8.96 3.87
N GLN A 78 17.35 -9.96 3.49
CA GLN A 78 16.63 -10.81 4.46
C GLN A 78 17.55 -11.63 5.34
N THR A 79 18.68 -12.12 4.82
CA THR A 79 19.61 -12.96 5.59
C THR A 79 20.52 -12.17 6.54
N HIS A 80 20.67 -10.86 6.30
CA HIS A 80 21.51 -9.98 7.14
C HIS A 80 20.69 -9.02 8.01
N SER A 81 19.37 -9.04 7.92
CA SER A 81 18.48 -8.27 8.79
C SER A 81 18.17 -9.03 10.08
N LYS A 82 18.23 -8.34 11.22
CA LYS A 82 17.86 -8.90 12.53
C LYS A 82 16.36 -9.21 12.61
N ILE A 83 15.53 -8.36 12.02
CA ILE A 83 14.09 -8.52 11.89
C ILE A 83 13.78 -8.67 10.40
N PRO A 84 12.93 -9.64 9.99
CA PRO A 84 12.57 -9.82 8.59
C PRO A 84 12.01 -8.53 7.98
N LEU A 85 12.54 -8.14 6.80
CA LEU A 85 12.15 -6.91 6.13
C LEU A 85 10.84 -7.05 5.35
N LEU A 86 10.10 -5.96 5.29
CA LEU A 86 9.06 -5.76 4.29
C LEU A 86 9.72 -5.33 2.97
N ILE A 87 9.64 -6.18 1.95
CA ILE A 87 10.20 -5.89 0.62
C ILE A 87 9.05 -5.52 -0.30
N GLY A 88 8.95 -4.22 -0.60
CA GLY A 88 7.86 -3.63 -1.35
C GLY A 88 8.16 -3.44 -2.83
N ALA A 89 7.11 -3.52 -3.67
CA ALA A 89 7.18 -3.20 -5.09
C ALA A 89 5.84 -2.72 -5.66
N ASN A 90 5.88 -1.90 -6.72
CA ASN A 90 4.68 -1.46 -7.45
C ASN A 90 4.16 -2.57 -8.38
N LEU A 91 3.49 -3.56 -7.82
CA LEU A 91 2.97 -4.71 -8.55
C LEU A 91 1.59 -4.41 -9.20
N GLU A 92 1.49 -3.27 -9.90
CA GLU A 92 0.24 -2.76 -10.49
C GLU A 92 -0.10 -3.34 -11.87
N SER A 93 0.88 -3.91 -12.57
CA SER A 93 0.75 -4.31 -13.98
C SER A 93 1.54 -5.56 -14.36
N GLY A 94 1.77 -6.45 -13.42
CA GLY A 94 2.54 -7.67 -13.59
C GLY A 94 3.84 -7.67 -12.78
N GLY A 95 4.64 -8.71 -12.95
CA GLY A 95 5.94 -8.87 -12.29
C GLY A 95 6.96 -7.81 -12.66
N ILE A 96 6.77 -7.11 -13.78
CA ILE A 96 7.62 -5.99 -14.20
C ILE A 96 7.71 -4.86 -13.15
N GLY A 97 6.84 -4.85 -12.15
CA GLY A 97 6.93 -3.90 -11.04
C GLY A 97 8.18 -4.05 -10.18
N ILE A 98 8.83 -5.21 -10.22
CA ILE A 98 10.11 -5.48 -9.54
C ILE A 98 11.12 -6.19 -10.44
N ALA A 99 10.69 -7.10 -11.32
CA ALA A 99 11.53 -7.86 -12.23
C ALA A 99 11.33 -7.32 -13.65
N GLN A 100 12.31 -6.60 -14.22
CA GLN A 100 12.15 -5.97 -15.54
C GLN A 100 12.00 -6.97 -16.71
N ASP A 101 12.40 -8.21 -16.49
CA ASP A 101 12.24 -9.37 -17.38
C ASP A 101 11.01 -10.22 -17.02
N GLY A 102 10.19 -9.76 -16.07
CA GLY A 102 8.92 -10.35 -15.69
C GLY A 102 7.77 -10.02 -16.65
N THR A 103 6.61 -10.58 -16.39
CA THR A 103 5.42 -10.40 -17.21
C THR A 103 4.86 -8.99 -17.13
N ALA A 104 4.69 -8.32 -18.27
CA ALA A 104 3.85 -7.13 -18.41
C ALA A 104 2.40 -7.57 -18.66
N PHE A 105 1.58 -7.58 -17.63
CA PHE A 105 0.18 -8.04 -17.73
C PHE A 105 -0.74 -7.00 -18.38
N GLY A 106 -0.50 -5.72 -18.10
CA GLY A 106 -1.33 -4.60 -18.52
C GLY A 106 -1.81 -3.76 -17.34
N ARG A 107 -2.34 -2.57 -17.64
CA ARG A 107 -2.82 -1.63 -16.63
C ARG A 107 -4.21 -2.02 -16.12
N GLN A 108 -4.55 -1.57 -14.90
CA GLN A 108 -5.83 -1.87 -14.29
C GLN A 108 -7.04 -1.40 -15.13
N MET A 109 -6.94 -0.24 -15.82
CA MET A 109 -7.99 0.24 -16.72
C MET A 109 -8.19 -0.68 -17.93
N GLN A 110 -7.11 -1.29 -18.45
CA GLN A 110 -7.22 -2.28 -19.52
C GLN A 110 -7.94 -3.55 -19.03
N VAL A 111 -7.63 -3.98 -17.79
CA VAL A 111 -8.31 -5.09 -17.13
C VAL A 111 -9.80 -4.79 -16.95
N ALA A 112 -10.14 -3.60 -16.48
CA ALA A 112 -11.53 -3.17 -16.28
C ALA A 112 -12.34 -3.08 -17.58
N ALA A 113 -11.68 -2.84 -18.71
CA ALA A 113 -12.31 -2.77 -20.03
C ALA A 113 -12.58 -4.16 -20.67
N THR A 114 -12.22 -5.24 -20.01
CA THR A 114 -12.45 -6.61 -20.51
C THR A 114 -13.90 -7.07 -20.26
N LEU A 115 -14.29 -8.18 -20.90
CA LEU A 115 -15.62 -8.79 -20.66
C LEU A 115 -15.74 -9.43 -19.25
N HIS A 116 -14.63 -9.78 -18.62
CA HIS A 116 -14.57 -10.43 -17.32
C HIS A 116 -13.56 -9.71 -16.39
N PRO A 117 -13.81 -8.44 -16.00
CA PRO A 117 -12.84 -7.62 -15.32
C PRO A 117 -12.37 -8.18 -13.98
N GLU A 118 -13.26 -8.82 -13.21
CA GLU A 118 -12.91 -9.44 -11.93
C GLU A 118 -11.99 -10.65 -12.08
N GLU A 119 -12.22 -11.48 -13.11
CA GLU A 119 -11.37 -12.61 -13.42
C GLU A 119 -9.97 -12.15 -13.83
N TYR A 120 -9.89 -11.15 -14.71
CA TYR A 120 -8.59 -10.61 -15.13
C TYR A 120 -7.91 -9.79 -14.04
N ALA A 121 -8.63 -9.18 -13.13
CA ALA A 121 -8.06 -8.56 -11.94
C ALA A 121 -7.45 -9.61 -10.98
N TYR A 122 -8.08 -10.77 -10.85
CA TYR A 122 -7.48 -11.90 -10.12
C TYR A 122 -6.20 -12.38 -10.82
N TYR A 123 -6.19 -12.58 -12.14
CA TYR A 123 -4.98 -12.98 -12.84
C TYR A 123 -3.88 -11.91 -12.82
N LEU A 124 -4.25 -10.63 -12.86
CA LEU A 124 -3.29 -9.54 -12.64
C LEU A 124 -2.61 -9.68 -11.27
N GLY A 125 -3.38 -9.88 -10.21
CA GLY A 125 -2.86 -10.11 -8.87
C GLY A 125 -2.01 -11.37 -8.78
N LYS A 126 -2.47 -12.47 -9.41
CA LYS A 126 -1.78 -13.76 -9.41
C LYS A 126 -0.39 -13.66 -10.05
N VAL A 127 -0.32 -13.12 -11.27
CA VAL A 127 0.95 -12.96 -12.01
C VAL A 127 1.87 -11.98 -11.27
N SER A 128 1.33 -10.82 -10.87
CA SER A 128 2.12 -9.79 -10.19
C SER A 128 2.74 -10.31 -8.89
N CYS A 129 1.95 -10.99 -8.06
CA CYS A 129 2.39 -11.44 -6.75
C CYS A 129 3.23 -12.73 -6.81
N SER A 130 2.92 -13.67 -7.70
CA SER A 130 3.76 -14.87 -7.84
C SER A 130 5.16 -14.55 -8.35
N GLU A 131 5.28 -13.69 -9.36
CA GLU A 131 6.58 -13.25 -9.87
C GLU A 131 7.32 -12.36 -8.86
N GLY A 132 6.59 -11.46 -8.18
CA GLY A 132 7.14 -10.67 -7.08
C GLY A 132 7.68 -11.55 -5.95
N HIS A 133 6.90 -12.52 -5.51
CA HIS A 133 7.31 -13.48 -4.47
C HIS A 133 8.55 -14.29 -4.90
N ALA A 134 8.62 -14.71 -6.14
CA ALA A 134 9.76 -15.47 -6.67
C ALA A 134 11.09 -14.73 -6.59
N VAL A 135 11.08 -13.40 -6.58
CA VAL A 135 12.27 -12.56 -6.37
C VAL A 135 12.38 -12.00 -4.95
N GLY A 136 11.55 -12.46 -4.01
CA GLY A 136 11.62 -12.12 -2.59
C GLY A 136 10.78 -10.91 -2.16
N CYS A 137 9.92 -10.36 -3.03
CA CYS A 137 8.93 -9.35 -2.65
C CYS A 137 7.82 -10.01 -1.81
N ASN A 138 7.48 -9.39 -0.68
CA ASN A 138 6.40 -9.83 0.21
C ASN A 138 5.33 -8.75 0.45
N TRP A 139 5.47 -7.59 -0.23
CA TRP A 139 4.57 -6.45 -0.06
C TRP A 139 4.29 -5.75 -1.40
N ALA A 140 3.09 -5.89 -1.90
CA ALA A 140 2.64 -5.24 -3.13
C ALA A 140 2.07 -3.85 -2.83
N PHE A 141 2.65 -2.79 -3.40
CA PHE A 141 2.06 -1.45 -3.42
C PHE A 141 0.98 -1.40 -4.51
N ALA A 142 -0.04 -2.19 -4.32
CA ALA A 142 -1.18 -2.43 -5.19
C ALA A 142 -2.32 -3.09 -4.38
N PRO A 143 -3.57 -3.11 -4.89
CA PRO A 143 -4.05 -2.46 -6.09
C PRO A 143 -4.24 -0.94 -5.92
N VAL A 144 -4.28 -0.20 -7.03
CA VAL A 144 -4.76 1.18 -7.06
C VAL A 144 -6.28 1.15 -7.01
N VAL A 145 -6.86 1.75 -5.96
CA VAL A 145 -8.32 1.78 -5.73
C VAL A 145 -8.91 3.17 -5.86
N ASP A 146 -8.11 4.08 -6.38
CA ASP A 146 -8.54 5.42 -6.76
C ASP A 146 -9.62 5.36 -7.84
N ILE A 147 -10.42 6.42 -7.93
CA ILE A 147 -11.54 6.50 -8.86
C ILE A 147 -11.23 7.58 -9.90
N ASP A 148 -11.26 7.23 -11.18
CA ASP A 148 -11.07 8.15 -12.31
C ASP A 148 -12.29 9.07 -12.45
N ARG A 149 -12.39 10.06 -11.54
CA ARG A 149 -13.44 11.08 -11.56
C ARG A 149 -13.09 12.26 -12.46
N ASN A 150 -11.80 12.54 -12.56
CA ASN A 150 -11.23 13.59 -13.40
C ASN A 150 -10.13 12.99 -14.27
N TYR A 151 -10.40 12.85 -15.57
CA TYR A 151 -9.46 12.27 -16.53
C TYR A 151 -8.19 13.11 -16.76
N HIS A 152 -8.16 14.35 -16.26
CA HIS A 152 -6.97 15.19 -16.22
C HIS A 152 -6.03 14.87 -15.04
N ASN A 153 -6.48 14.06 -14.07
CA ASN A 153 -5.63 13.69 -12.95
C ASN A 153 -4.38 12.94 -13.46
N PRO A 154 -3.16 13.44 -13.17
CA PRO A 154 -1.93 12.88 -13.72
C PRO A 154 -1.53 11.53 -13.08
N ILE A 155 -2.07 11.19 -11.93
CA ILE A 155 -1.65 10.05 -11.11
C ILE A 155 -2.53 8.83 -11.34
N THR A 156 -3.85 8.98 -11.31
CA THR A 156 -4.79 7.86 -11.44
C THR A 156 -4.80 7.34 -12.87
N ASN A 157 -5.21 8.13 -13.82
CA ASN A 157 -5.18 7.83 -15.25
C ASN A 157 -5.47 6.34 -15.53
N VAL A 158 -4.61 5.67 -16.31
CA VAL A 158 -4.75 4.23 -16.65
C VAL A 158 -4.43 3.27 -15.49
N ARG A 159 -3.99 3.76 -14.33
CA ARG A 159 -3.64 2.95 -13.16
C ARG A 159 -4.86 2.45 -12.39
N THR A 160 -6.01 3.13 -12.47
CA THR A 160 -7.25 2.75 -11.79
C THR A 160 -8.06 1.73 -12.59
N PHE A 161 -9.01 1.05 -11.93
CA PHE A 161 -10.04 0.21 -12.60
C PHE A 161 -11.20 1.03 -13.20
N GLY A 162 -11.04 2.35 -13.40
CA GLY A 162 -12.02 3.24 -14.00
C GLY A 162 -12.77 4.10 -12.97
N ASN A 163 -14.04 4.42 -13.28
CA ASN A 163 -14.83 5.39 -12.52
C ASN A 163 -16.07 4.80 -11.80
N ASP A 164 -16.30 3.49 -11.90
CA ASP A 164 -17.37 2.81 -11.17
C ASP A 164 -16.83 2.23 -9.83
N PRO A 165 -17.20 2.81 -8.68
CA PRO A 165 -16.74 2.32 -7.37
C PRO A 165 -17.09 0.86 -7.11
N ALA A 166 -18.22 0.38 -7.63
CA ALA A 166 -18.64 -1.01 -7.43
C ALA A 166 -17.74 -1.98 -8.21
N LEU A 167 -17.36 -1.64 -9.44
CA LEU A 167 -16.42 -2.41 -10.24
C LEU A 167 -15.02 -2.40 -9.61
N ILE A 168 -14.52 -1.21 -9.21
CA ILE A 168 -13.22 -1.05 -8.54
C ILE A 168 -13.15 -1.95 -7.31
N LYS A 169 -14.20 -1.93 -6.46
CA LYS A 169 -14.29 -2.79 -5.28
C LYS A 169 -14.15 -4.27 -5.63
N ARG A 170 -14.90 -4.77 -6.63
CA ARG A 170 -14.86 -6.18 -7.02
C ARG A 170 -13.50 -6.58 -7.58
N CYS A 171 -12.92 -5.76 -8.45
CA CYS A 171 -11.59 -6.00 -9.01
C CYS A 171 -10.49 -5.96 -7.93
N ALA A 172 -10.54 -5.00 -7.01
CA ALA A 172 -9.59 -4.88 -5.90
C ALA A 172 -9.63 -6.09 -4.97
N LEU A 173 -10.84 -6.60 -4.64
CA LEU A 173 -11.00 -7.82 -3.85
C LEU A 173 -10.48 -9.07 -4.59
N ALA A 174 -10.67 -9.13 -5.91
CA ALA A 174 -10.14 -10.22 -6.74
C ALA A 174 -8.60 -10.20 -6.78
N TYR A 175 -7.99 -9.03 -6.95
CA TYR A 175 -6.54 -8.85 -6.84
C TYR A 175 -6.03 -9.28 -5.47
N LYS A 176 -6.66 -8.80 -4.39
CA LYS A 176 -6.29 -9.14 -3.01
C LYS A 176 -6.33 -10.65 -2.77
N ARG A 177 -7.39 -11.33 -3.20
CA ARG A 177 -7.49 -12.79 -3.06
C ARG A 177 -6.30 -13.50 -3.70
N ALA A 178 -5.90 -13.10 -4.90
CA ALA A 178 -4.75 -13.67 -5.59
C ALA A 178 -3.43 -13.38 -4.84
N ALA A 179 -3.27 -12.18 -4.30
CA ALA A 179 -2.10 -11.80 -3.50
C ALA A 179 -1.99 -12.63 -2.20
N ASP A 180 -3.12 -12.86 -1.52
CA ASP A 180 -3.17 -13.71 -0.31
C ASP A 180 -2.73 -15.16 -0.61
N GLU A 181 -3.17 -15.73 -1.74
CA GLU A 181 -2.76 -17.06 -2.19
C GLU A 181 -1.25 -17.14 -2.42
N GLU A 182 -0.64 -16.06 -2.91
CA GLU A 182 0.81 -15.94 -3.13
C GLU A 182 1.56 -15.49 -1.85
N LYS A 183 0.87 -15.26 -0.74
CA LYS A 183 1.44 -14.80 0.55
C LYS A 183 2.16 -13.45 0.43
N VAL A 184 1.64 -12.58 -0.40
CA VAL A 184 2.10 -11.20 -0.58
C VAL A 184 1.07 -10.25 0.03
N ALA A 185 1.47 -9.45 1.00
CA ALA A 185 0.62 -8.41 1.56
C ALA A 185 0.33 -7.33 0.52
N ILE A 186 -0.91 -6.82 0.48
CA ILE A 186 -1.24 -5.67 -0.36
C ILE A 186 -1.17 -4.37 0.43
N ALA A 187 -0.89 -3.25 -0.26
CA ALA A 187 -1.12 -1.89 0.21
C ALA A 187 -2.04 -1.19 -0.77
N ALA A 188 -3.34 -1.25 -0.49
CA ALA A 188 -4.34 -0.55 -1.31
C ALA A 188 -4.11 0.97 -1.23
N LYS A 189 -4.21 1.67 -2.37
CA LYS A 189 -3.75 3.05 -2.47
C LYS A 189 -4.60 3.89 -3.45
N HIS A 190 -4.64 5.21 -3.25
CA HIS A 190 -3.92 6.05 -2.26
C HIS A 190 -4.96 6.67 -1.30
N PHE A 191 -5.05 6.17 -0.05
CA PHE A 191 -6.05 6.68 0.92
C PHE A 191 -5.85 8.19 1.19
N PRO A 192 -6.90 9.02 1.28
CA PRO A 192 -8.34 8.72 1.28
C PRO A 192 -8.96 8.59 -0.11
N GLY A 193 -8.19 8.63 -1.17
CA GLY A 193 -8.61 8.42 -2.55
C GLY A 193 -8.23 9.57 -3.48
N ASP A 194 -7.45 9.27 -4.50
CA ASP A 194 -7.03 10.18 -5.57
C ASP A 194 -8.01 10.18 -6.73
N GLY A 195 -7.83 11.09 -7.70
CA GLY A 195 -8.60 11.16 -8.94
C GLY A 195 -9.71 12.20 -8.98
N CYS A 196 -9.81 13.09 -7.98
CA CYS A 196 -10.82 14.16 -7.94
C CYS A 196 -10.34 15.45 -8.61
N ASP A 197 -9.07 15.82 -8.45
CA ASP A 197 -8.47 17.04 -8.96
C ASP A 197 -7.43 16.78 -10.06
N GLU A 198 -6.71 17.82 -10.51
CA GLU A 198 -5.68 17.79 -11.55
C GLU A 198 -4.26 17.91 -10.97
N VAL A 199 -4.11 17.67 -9.67
CA VAL A 199 -2.85 17.87 -8.95
C VAL A 199 -2.11 16.56 -8.83
N ASP A 200 -0.79 16.61 -9.04
CA ASP A 200 0.11 15.52 -8.66
C ASP A 200 0.37 15.60 -7.15
N GLN A 201 -0.16 14.64 -6.41
CA GLN A 201 -0.03 14.58 -4.94
C GLN A 201 1.41 14.48 -4.44
N HIS A 202 2.37 14.09 -5.29
CA HIS A 202 3.79 14.04 -4.93
C HIS A 202 4.47 15.41 -5.00
N LEU A 203 3.83 16.40 -5.64
CA LEU A 203 4.37 17.75 -5.81
C LEU A 203 3.62 18.79 -4.98
N LEU A 204 2.30 18.64 -4.86
CA LEU A 204 1.41 19.54 -4.13
C LEU A 204 0.32 18.72 -3.44
N VAL A 205 -0.34 19.28 -2.43
CA VAL A 205 -1.46 18.62 -1.77
C VAL A 205 -2.64 18.51 -2.74
N SER A 206 -2.99 17.29 -3.12
CA SER A 206 -4.20 16.97 -3.87
C SER A 206 -5.42 17.01 -2.95
N VAL A 207 -6.60 17.27 -3.50
CA VAL A 207 -7.83 17.44 -2.71
C VAL A 207 -8.93 16.50 -3.21
N ASN A 208 -9.40 15.65 -2.35
CA ASN A 208 -10.64 14.91 -2.55
C ASN A 208 -11.78 15.71 -1.92
N GLU A 209 -12.49 16.51 -2.75
CA GLU A 209 -13.54 17.44 -2.32
C GLU A 209 -14.93 16.81 -2.15
N LEU A 210 -14.99 15.49 -2.15
CA LEU A 210 -16.27 14.82 -1.98
C LEU A 210 -16.90 15.12 -0.62
N SER A 211 -18.22 15.29 -0.62
CA SER A 211 -19.00 15.32 0.61
C SER A 211 -18.87 13.98 1.37
N LEU A 212 -19.21 13.98 2.66
CA LEU A 212 -19.22 12.78 3.48
C LEU A 212 -20.04 11.63 2.87
N SER A 213 -21.21 11.95 2.27
CA SER A 213 -22.09 10.95 1.66
C SER A 213 -21.46 10.35 0.40
N GLU A 214 -20.91 11.19 -0.48
CA GLU A 214 -20.27 10.74 -1.72
C GLU A 214 -19.02 9.93 -1.45
N TRP A 215 -18.17 10.38 -0.52
CA TRP A 215 -16.98 9.65 -0.13
C TRP A 215 -17.33 8.28 0.47
N ASN A 216 -18.31 8.22 1.40
CA ASN A 216 -18.72 6.96 2.02
C ASN A 216 -19.28 5.96 1.01
N SER A 217 -20.05 6.43 0.01
CA SER A 217 -20.64 5.56 -1.03
C SER A 217 -19.68 5.19 -2.16
N SER A 218 -18.48 5.73 -2.17
CA SER A 218 -17.45 5.47 -3.18
C SER A 218 -16.16 4.95 -2.55
N TYR A 219 -15.19 5.79 -2.24
CA TYR A 219 -13.91 5.39 -1.65
C TYR A 219 -14.07 4.66 -0.32
N GLY A 220 -14.95 5.17 0.57
CA GLY A 220 -15.22 4.55 1.86
C GLY A 220 -15.71 3.11 1.73
N MET A 221 -16.62 2.85 0.79
CA MET A 221 -17.12 1.50 0.50
C MET A 221 -16.01 0.55 0.00
N ILE A 222 -15.06 1.06 -0.81
CA ILE A 222 -13.96 0.25 -1.33
C ILE A 222 -12.99 -0.09 -0.21
N TYR A 223 -12.54 0.92 0.57
CA TYR A 223 -11.63 0.70 1.69
C TYR A 223 -12.23 -0.20 2.76
N GLN A 224 -13.51 0.00 3.11
CA GLN A 224 -14.18 -0.87 4.08
C GLN A 224 -14.18 -2.33 3.62
N ALA A 225 -14.51 -2.59 2.35
CA ALA A 225 -14.52 -3.96 1.83
C ALA A 225 -13.13 -4.63 1.87
N LEU A 226 -12.06 -3.88 1.60
CA LEU A 226 -10.69 -4.38 1.68
C LEU A 226 -10.25 -4.60 3.13
N ILE A 227 -10.66 -3.73 4.06
CA ILE A 227 -10.41 -3.88 5.49
C ILE A 227 -11.11 -5.13 6.02
N ASP A 228 -12.40 -5.29 5.70
CA ASP A 228 -13.19 -6.46 6.10
C ASP A 228 -12.61 -7.77 5.54
N ALA A 229 -12.05 -7.71 4.33
CA ALA A 229 -11.35 -8.83 3.69
C ALA A 229 -9.95 -9.09 4.28
N GLY A 230 -9.49 -8.35 5.29
CA GLY A 230 -8.21 -8.58 5.97
C GLY A 230 -6.99 -8.01 5.25
N SER A 231 -7.10 -6.82 4.66
CA SER A 231 -5.92 -6.13 4.12
C SER A 231 -4.91 -5.82 5.22
N LEU A 232 -3.66 -6.28 5.04
CA LEU A 232 -2.57 -6.09 6.00
C LEU A 232 -2.04 -4.65 6.00
N SER A 233 -2.12 -3.94 4.88
CA SER A 233 -1.68 -2.55 4.84
C SER A 233 -2.53 -1.68 3.91
N ILE A 234 -2.47 -0.37 4.16
CA ILE A 234 -3.04 0.70 3.33
C ILE A 234 -1.96 1.76 3.14
N MET A 235 -1.78 2.20 1.89
CA MET A 235 -0.90 3.32 1.56
C MET A 235 -1.71 4.62 1.55
N VAL A 236 -1.22 5.59 2.31
CA VAL A 236 -1.83 6.90 2.48
C VAL A 236 -1.16 7.90 1.56
N GLY A 237 -1.95 8.57 0.73
CA GLY A 237 -1.48 9.61 -0.18
C GLY A 237 -1.37 10.99 0.47
N HIS A 238 -0.71 11.91 -0.24
CA HIS A 238 -0.60 13.32 0.14
C HIS A 238 -1.85 14.11 -0.26
N ILE A 239 -3.02 13.59 0.14
CA ILE A 239 -4.35 13.99 -0.30
C ILE A 239 -5.14 14.50 0.90
N ALA A 240 -5.67 15.72 0.83
CA ALA A 240 -6.61 16.25 1.81
C ALA A 240 -8.04 15.79 1.51
N GLN A 241 -8.82 15.58 2.57
CA GLN A 241 -10.26 15.33 2.49
C GLN A 241 -10.99 16.27 3.45
N PRO A 242 -11.36 17.47 2.97
CA PRO A 242 -11.87 18.56 3.83
C PRO A 242 -13.11 18.20 4.62
N ALA A 243 -14.09 17.52 4.01
CA ALA A 243 -15.35 17.20 4.70
C ALA A 243 -15.14 16.34 5.95
N TYR A 244 -14.17 15.41 5.95
CA TYR A 244 -13.81 14.65 7.15
C TYR A 244 -12.94 15.43 8.12
N GLN A 245 -12.09 16.32 7.64
CA GLN A 245 -11.35 17.24 8.53
C GLN A 245 -12.34 18.13 9.30
N GLU A 246 -13.29 18.77 8.60
CA GLU A 246 -14.34 19.60 9.24
C GLU A 246 -15.16 18.82 10.27
N LEU A 247 -15.61 17.61 9.90
CA LEU A 247 -16.41 16.75 10.79
C LEU A 247 -15.68 16.43 12.08
N PHE A 248 -14.40 16.11 12.00
CA PHE A 248 -13.65 15.61 13.15
C PHE A 248 -12.98 16.72 13.95
N ASP A 249 -12.65 17.85 13.34
CA ASP A 249 -11.95 18.97 14.00
C ASP A 249 -12.93 20.05 14.49
N GLY A 250 -14.22 19.93 14.11
CA GLY A 250 -15.31 20.73 14.70
C GLY A 250 -15.48 22.11 14.11
N GLY A 251 -15.08 22.32 12.84
CA GLY A 251 -15.24 23.60 12.18
C GLY A 251 -14.65 23.65 10.77
N PRO A 252 -14.80 24.79 10.07
CA PRO A 252 -14.30 24.96 8.71
C PRO A 252 -12.80 24.67 8.62
N VAL A 253 -12.38 24.02 7.54
CA VAL A 253 -10.97 23.78 7.26
C VAL A 253 -10.29 25.08 6.85
N ASN A 254 -9.40 25.58 7.69
CA ASN A 254 -8.58 26.76 7.42
C ASN A 254 -7.28 26.41 6.67
N GLU A 255 -6.85 25.15 6.75
CA GLU A 255 -5.64 24.65 6.14
C GLU A 255 -5.87 23.21 5.64
N LEU A 256 -5.51 22.95 4.39
CA LEU A 256 -5.61 21.60 3.79
C LEU A 256 -4.45 20.75 4.29
N ILE A 257 -4.75 19.84 5.21
CA ILE A 257 -3.75 18.92 5.76
C ILE A 257 -3.85 17.59 5.00
N PRO A 258 -2.79 17.14 4.30
CA PRO A 258 -2.80 15.86 3.60
C PRO A 258 -2.94 14.71 4.60
N ALA A 259 -3.55 13.61 4.15
CA ALA A 259 -3.82 12.46 5.00
C ALA A 259 -2.56 11.90 5.69
N THR A 260 -1.41 11.97 5.05
CA THR A 260 -0.10 11.59 5.63
C THR A 260 0.26 12.35 6.90
N LEU A 261 -0.28 13.54 7.12
CA LEU A 261 -0.05 14.39 8.30
C LEU A 261 -1.31 14.60 9.15
N SER A 262 -2.47 14.09 8.71
CA SER A 262 -3.76 14.35 9.36
C SER A 262 -4.11 13.29 10.41
N ALA A 263 -4.06 13.64 11.69
CA ALA A 263 -4.56 12.78 12.76
C ALA A 263 -6.06 12.47 12.61
N SER A 264 -6.85 13.40 12.08
CA SER A 264 -8.29 13.20 11.83
C SER A 264 -8.54 12.14 10.78
N LEU A 265 -7.80 12.15 9.67
CA LEU A 265 -7.94 11.13 8.63
C LEU A 265 -7.32 9.79 9.06
N LEU A 266 -6.16 9.78 9.72
CA LEU A 266 -5.51 8.54 10.12
C LEU A 266 -6.14 7.88 11.34
N GLN A 267 -6.39 8.65 12.43
CA GLN A 267 -6.84 8.07 13.68
C GLN A 267 -8.37 8.02 13.78
N LYS A 268 -9.08 9.08 13.35
CA LYS A 268 -10.54 9.12 13.51
C LYS A 268 -11.26 8.46 12.34
N LEU A 269 -10.82 8.68 11.08
CA LEU A 269 -11.44 8.04 9.91
C LEU A 269 -10.91 6.62 9.70
N LEU A 270 -9.63 6.44 9.40
CA LEU A 270 -9.08 5.14 8.99
C LEU A 270 -9.08 4.13 10.15
N ARG A 271 -8.50 4.50 11.31
CA ARG A 271 -8.48 3.62 12.48
C ARG A 271 -9.82 3.52 13.18
N GLY A 272 -10.49 4.66 13.42
CA GLY A 272 -11.70 4.73 14.23
C GLY A 272 -12.94 4.32 13.48
N LYS A 273 -13.32 5.06 12.43
CA LYS A 273 -14.59 4.83 11.70
C LYS A 273 -14.55 3.57 10.83
N LEU A 274 -13.47 3.36 10.06
CA LEU A 274 -13.32 2.19 9.19
C LEU A 274 -12.77 0.96 9.93
N GLY A 275 -12.26 1.11 11.14
CA GLY A 275 -11.75 0.01 11.97
C GLY A 275 -10.47 -0.64 11.46
N PHE A 276 -9.65 0.07 10.66
CA PHE A 276 -8.42 -0.50 10.12
C PHE A 276 -7.39 -0.76 11.20
N ASN A 277 -7.02 -2.00 11.40
CA ASN A 277 -6.08 -2.47 12.42
C ASN A 277 -4.69 -2.84 11.84
N GLY A 278 -4.50 -2.74 10.51
CA GLY A 278 -3.27 -3.12 9.82
C GLY A 278 -2.18 -2.03 9.81
N LEU A 279 -1.15 -2.21 8.98
CA LEU A 279 -0.05 -1.28 8.79
C LEU A 279 -0.47 -0.09 7.91
N ILE A 280 -0.16 1.12 8.35
CA ILE A 280 -0.29 2.34 7.54
C ILE A 280 1.10 2.70 7.02
N THR A 281 1.23 2.85 5.71
CA THR A 281 2.45 3.38 5.07
C THR A 281 2.13 4.68 4.34
N THR A 282 3.09 5.58 4.23
CA THR A 282 2.96 6.77 3.38
C THR A 282 3.22 6.40 1.92
N ASP A 283 2.74 7.24 1.01
CA ASP A 283 3.30 7.32 -0.33
C ASP A 283 4.72 7.89 -0.27
N SER A 284 5.43 7.93 -1.40
CA SER A 284 6.80 8.43 -1.45
C SER A 284 6.87 9.92 -1.10
N THR A 285 7.83 10.28 -0.27
CA THR A 285 8.11 11.66 0.18
C THR A 285 9.51 12.08 -0.24
#